data_77dddf6cfe3503fd6e93efcd5302a2fa
#
_entry.id   77dddf6cfe3503fd6e93efcd5302a2fa
#
_cell.length_a   1.000
_cell.length_b   1.000
_cell.length_c   1.000
_cell.angle_alpha   90.00
_cell.angle_beta   90.00
_cell.angle_gamma   90.00
#
_symmetry.space_group_name_H-M   'P 1'
#
loop_
_entity.id
_entity.type
_entity.pdbx_description
1 polymer ?
#
loop_
_entity_poly.entity_id
_entity_poly.type
_entity_poly.pdbx_seq_one_letter_code
_entity_poly.pdbx_strand_id
1 'polypeptide(L)'
;MLKLKLDRHQWAGVLFALLCWCMPLVAQNENTTKPTHDSICLSEVVVSTRRQMMSANQIGSQINQTAITNAMGRSLGSLLEGVSGMSSVQTGTIVSKPVIHGMYGNRILLVSNGARLTGQQWGADHAPEVDKNSYSNIEVVKGADAVKYGSEALGGIVLMQPSPLPYDVSGLHGMASALYGTNGRRFGASGYVESSFKWLGNWAWRLHLNTENGGDRSTAHYLLNNTGMRENDLSLALGYSRDRWRLEAGYSLFTQKLGVMQSAQMGNEQLLQERIRLGRPVDFTPFSRQIDYPFQQINHHIAYLKAFYDHEKIGHFAFQSTFQQDNRRENRIRRLNHSDIPTVSLHLNSLQNSLVWNKGYQHWKSEAGAQLLITDNTNERGTGVVPIIPNYTEVAFGLYGLQKYTAD
;
A
#
# COMPACT_ATOMS: atom_id res chain seq x y z
N MET A 1 -11.09 20.80 -24.65
CA MET A 1 -10.38 19.81 -23.78
C MET A 1 -8.89 20.09 -23.88
N LEU A 2 -8.31 20.78 -22.91
CA LEU A 2 -6.87 21.04 -22.85
C LEU A 2 -6.17 19.73 -22.45
N LYS A 3 -5.39 19.16 -23.36
CA LYS A 3 -4.50 18.02 -23.05
C LYS A 3 -3.22 18.58 -22.42
N LEU A 4 -3.16 18.63 -21.10
CA LEU A 4 -1.90 18.84 -20.37
C LEU A 4 -1.11 17.53 -20.41
N LYS A 5 -0.15 17.43 -21.34
CA LYS A 5 0.91 16.40 -21.31
C LYS A 5 2.04 16.95 -20.44
N LEU A 6 2.16 16.47 -19.21
CA LEU A 6 3.29 16.77 -18.36
C LEU A 6 4.46 15.84 -18.71
N ASP A 7 5.59 16.41 -19.09
CA ASP A 7 6.84 15.68 -19.38
C ASP A 7 7.56 15.27 -18.08
N ARG A 8 8.44 14.25 -18.13
CA ARG A 8 9.20 13.74 -16.96
C ARG A 8 9.86 14.85 -16.13
N HIS A 9 10.33 15.90 -16.80
CA HIS A 9 10.95 17.06 -16.16
C HIS A 9 9.93 17.98 -15.45
N GLN A 10 8.68 17.96 -15.87
CA GLN A 10 7.61 18.77 -15.27
C GLN A 10 7.11 18.17 -13.94
N TRP A 11 7.15 16.84 -13.78
CA TRP A 11 6.87 16.18 -12.51
C TRP A 11 7.89 16.55 -11.42
N ALA A 12 9.17 16.61 -11.78
CA ALA A 12 10.23 17.06 -10.87
C ALA A 12 10.03 18.53 -10.45
N GLY A 13 9.57 19.39 -11.35
CA GLY A 13 9.26 20.79 -11.08
C GLY A 13 8.06 20.97 -10.12
N VAL A 14 7.03 20.17 -10.26
CA VAL A 14 5.86 20.18 -9.36
C VAL A 14 6.24 19.73 -7.95
N LEU A 15 7.09 18.69 -7.84
CA LEU A 15 7.63 18.22 -6.55
C LEU A 15 8.50 19.29 -5.88
N PHE A 16 9.35 19.97 -6.66
CA PHE A 16 10.23 21.02 -6.15
C PHE A 16 9.46 22.29 -5.74
N ALA A 17 8.44 22.68 -6.49
CA ALA A 17 7.57 23.82 -6.15
C ALA A 17 6.77 23.57 -4.86
N LEU A 18 6.32 22.34 -4.61
CA LEU A 18 5.66 21.95 -3.36
C LEU A 18 6.62 21.94 -2.17
N LEU A 19 7.89 21.57 -2.38
CA LEU A 19 8.94 21.64 -1.35
C LEU A 19 9.31 23.08 -0.99
N CYS A 20 9.32 24.02 -1.94
CA CYS A 20 9.64 25.42 -1.69
C CYS A 20 8.50 26.19 -0.99
N TRP A 21 7.25 25.75 -1.12
CA TRP A 21 6.10 26.42 -0.49
C TRP A 21 5.93 26.08 1.00
N CYS A 22 6.65 25.07 1.50
CA CYS A 22 6.60 24.64 2.89
C CYS A 22 7.68 25.26 3.79
N MET A 23 8.46 26.24 3.32
CA MET A 23 9.40 26.94 4.20
C MET A 23 8.71 28.12 4.92
N PRO A 24 8.44 28.04 6.23
CA PRO A 24 7.98 29.19 6.96
C PRO A 24 9.13 30.18 7.15
N LEU A 25 8.89 31.43 6.79
CA LEU A 25 9.73 32.56 7.19
C LEU A 25 9.77 32.62 8.74
N VAL A 26 10.90 32.25 9.31
CA VAL A 26 11.17 32.45 10.73
C VAL A 26 11.54 33.90 10.94
N ALA A 27 10.59 34.72 11.37
CA ALA A 27 10.87 36.03 11.95
C ALA A 27 11.35 35.80 13.39
N GLN A 28 12.61 36.14 13.67
CA GLN A 28 13.16 36.23 15.01
C GLN A 28 12.45 37.34 15.76
N ASN A 29 11.98 37.05 16.97
CA ASN A 29 11.81 38.04 18.01
C ASN A 29 12.19 37.43 19.35
N GLU A 30 13.32 37.92 19.89
CA GLU A 30 13.74 37.68 21.26
C GLU A 30 12.85 38.50 22.20
N ASN A 31 12.36 37.87 23.26
CA ASN A 31 12.50 38.35 24.63
C ASN A 31 11.81 37.44 25.65
N THR A 32 12.66 36.88 26.50
CA THR A 32 12.56 36.65 27.94
C THR A 32 11.18 36.57 28.62
N THR A 33 10.89 35.44 29.18
CA THR A 33 10.77 35.16 30.63
C THR A 33 10.28 33.72 30.82
N LYS A 34 10.97 32.94 31.64
CA LYS A 34 10.53 31.63 32.12
C LYS A 34 9.29 31.75 32.98
N PRO A 35 8.31 30.91 32.81
CA PRO A 35 7.66 30.28 33.94
C PRO A 35 7.85 28.76 33.87
N THR A 36 8.23 28.21 35.00
CA THR A 36 8.15 26.78 35.32
C THR A 36 6.69 26.33 35.19
N HIS A 37 6.39 25.57 34.19
CA HIS A 37 5.18 24.77 34.14
C HIS A 37 5.50 23.35 33.71
N ASP A 38 5.02 22.42 34.50
CA ASP A 38 5.09 21.00 34.31
C ASP A 38 4.77 20.60 32.88
N SER A 39 5.68 19.85 32.28
CA SER A 39 5.52 19.26 30.96
C SER A 39 4.38 18.23 30.99
N ILE A 40 3.22 18.62 30.53
CA ILE A 40 2.12 17.67 30.25
C ILE A 40 2.56 16.80 29.08
N CYS A 41 2.80 15.55 29.38
CA CYS A 41 3.26 14.55 28.41
C CYS A 41 2.34 14.44 27.20
N LEU A 42 2.90 14.61 26.02
CA LEU A 42 2.31 14.37 24.69
C LEU A 42 1.84 12.90 24.41
N SER A 43 1.96 12.00 25.40
CA SER A 43 1.47 10.62 25.30
C SER A 43 -0.04 10.51 25.04
N GLU A 44 -0.81 11.52 25.40
CA GLU A 44 -2.26 11.52 25.21
C GLU A 44 -2.69 11.78 23.74
N VAL A 45 -1.89 12.52 22.99
CA VAL A 45 -2.16 12.81 21.56
C VAL A 45 -1.93 11.56 20.70
N VAL A 46 -0.94 10.73 21.01
CA VAL A 46 -0.70 9.45 20.30
C VAL A 46 -1.81 8.44 20.61
N VAL A 47 -2.33 8.44 21.85
CA VAL A 47 -3.45 7.58 22.24
C VAL A 47 -4.76 8.06 21.62
N SER A 48 -4.99 9.36 21.43
CA SER A 48 -6.20 9.89 20.79
C SER A 48 -6.22 9.59 19.30
N THR A 49 -5.11 9.64 18.59
CA THR A 49 -5.03 9.23 17.18
C THR A 49 -5.33 7.73 17.02
N ARG A 50 -4.87 6.91 17.94
CA ARG A 50 -5.17 5.47 17.95
C ARG A 50 -6.63 5.17 18.33
N ARG A 51 -7.27 5.98 19.19
CA ARG A 51 -8.69 5.88 19.52
C ARG A 51 -9.62 6.49 18.47
N GLN A 52 -9.16 7.45 17.67
CA GLN A 52 -9.97 8.04 16.60
C GLN A 52 -10.21 7.08 15.41
N MET A 53 -9.42 6.01 15.29
CA MET A 53 -9.62 5.03 14.22
C MET A 53 -10.82 4.11 14.43
N MET A 54 -11.26 3.90 15.67
CA MET A 54 -12.46 3.12 15.95
C MET A 54 -13.47 3.98 16.72
N SER A 55 -14.40 4.56 16.01
CA SER A 55 -15.62 5.08 16.62
C SER A 55 -16.46 3.88 17.10
N ALA A 56 -17.08 3.98 18.26
CA ALA A 56 -17.94 2.92 18.84
C ALA A 56 -19.07 2.40 17.91
N ASN A 57 -19.33 3.11 16.80
CA ASN A 57 -20.30 2.76 15.77
C ASN A 57 -19.68 2.36 14.44
N GLN A 58 -18.35 2.23 14.36
CA GLN A 58 -17.68 1.79 13.15
C GLN A 58 -17.75 0.28 13.03
N ILE A 59 -18.38 -0.22 11.96
CA ILE A 59 -18.35 -1.64 11.60
C ILE A 59 -16.98 -1.88 10.97
N GLY A 60 -15.96 -2.05 11.79
CA GLY A 60 -14.59 -2.31 11.38
C GLY A 60 -14.03 -3.53 12.10
N SER A 61 -13.06 -4.17 11.48
CA SER A 61 -12.27 -5.25 12.09
C SER A 61 -10.80 -4.91 11.93
N GLN A 62 -10.04 -5.13 13.00
CA GLN A 62 -8.63 -4.77 13.07
C GLN A 62 -7.76 -6.03 13.16
N ILE A 63 -6.70 -6.07 12.36
CA ILE A 63 -5.64 -7.09 12.41
C ILE A 63 -4.39 -6.41 12.95
N ASN A 64 -3.91 -6.86 14.10
CA ASN A 64 -2.74 -6.31 14.75
C ASN A 64 -1.43 -6.89 14.20
N GLN A 65 -0.30 -6.31 14.61
CA GLN A 65 1.03 -6.72 14.18
C GLN A 65 1.34 -8.21 14.45
N THR A 66 0.91 -8.74 15.58
CA THR A 66 1.12 -10.17 15.91
C THR A 66 0.43 -11.08 14.91
N ALA A 67 -0.82 -10.77 14.54
CA ALA A 67 -1.56 -11.54 13.55
C ALA A 67 -0.95 -11.41 12.15
N ILE A 68 -0.43 -10.22 11.78
CA ILE A 68 0.29 -9.99 10.52
C ILE A 68 1.57 -10.82 10.49
N THR A 69 2.36 -10.80 11.54
CA THR A 69 3.61 -11.58 11.65
C THR A 69 3.35 -13.08 11.60
N ASN A 70 2.33 -13.59 12.30
CA ASN A 70 1.95 -14.99 12.27
C ASN A 70 1.42 -15.43 10.90
N ALA A 71 0.95 -14.50 10.08
CA ALA A 71 0.54 -14.73 8.69
C ALA A 71 1.65 -14.46 7.68
N MET A 72 2.91 -14.36 8.10
CA MET A 72 4.05 -14.24 7.20
C MET A 72 4.01 -15.36 6.16
N GLY A 73 4.24 -15.01 4.89
CA GLY A 73 4.12 -15.97 3.81
C GLY A 73 2.69 -16.20 3.27
N ARG A 74 1.66 -15.64 3.88
CA ARG A 74 0.32 -15.58 3.30
C ARG A 74 0.16 -14.27 2.51
N SER A 75 -0.68 -14.28 1.47
CA SER A 75 -1.04 -13.06 0.76
C SER A 75 -1.92 -12.14 1.63
N LEU A 76 -2.04 -10.85 1.25
CA LEU A 76 -2.93 -9.91 1.94
C LEU A 76 -4.38 -10.39 1.91
N GLY A 77 -4.88 -10.86 0.75
CA GLY A 77 -6.25 -11.38 0.64
C GLY A 77 -6.50 -12.55 1.58
N SER A 78 -5.55 -13.48 1.64
CA SER A 78 -5.64 -14.65 2.53
C SER A 78 -5.55 -14.30 4.04
N LEU A 79 -4.80 -13.26 4.40
CA LEU A 79 -4.78 -12.73 5.77
C LEU A 79 -6.15 -12.16 6.16
N LEU A 80 -6.78 -11.44 5.24
CA LEU A 80 -8.07 -10.77 5.48
C LEU A 80 -9.27 -11.73 5.56
N GLU A 81 -9.15 -12.96 5.09
CA GLU A 81 -10.23 -13.98 5.20
C GLU A 81 -10.63 -14.28 6.66
N GLY A 82 -9.75 -14.01 7.62
CA GLY A 82 -10.07 -14.11 9.05
C GLY A 82 -11.04 -13.03 9.57
N VAL A 83 -11.34 -12.03 8.76
CA VAL A 83 -12.24 -10.92 9.11
C VAL A 83 -13.66 -11.23 8.63
N SER A 84 -14.66 -11.07 9.49
CA SER A 84 -16.05 -11.30 9.14
C SER A 84 -16.50 -10.50 7.91
N GLY A 85 -17.17 -11.15 6.95
CA GLY A 85 -17.62 -10.54 5.69
C GLY A 85 -16.51 -10.31 4.67
N MET A 86 -15.31 -10.85 4.91
CA MET A 86 -14.20 -10.89 3.97
C MET A 86 -14.07 -12.27 3.35
N SER A 87 -13.64 -12.30 2.10
CA SER A 87 -13.17 -13.47 1.39
C SER A 87 -12.04 -13.06 0.45
N SER A 88 -11.49 -13.97 -0.32
CA SER A 88 -10.53 -13.64 -1.36
C SER A 88 -10.82 -14.33 -2.68
N VAL A 89 -10.49 -13.67 -3.78
CA VAL A 89 -10.38 -14.32 -5.09
C VAL A 89 -8.94 -14.76 -5.25
N GLN A 90 -8.73 -16.07 -5.34
CA GLN A 90 -7.40 -16.65 -5.47
C GLN A 90 -7.19 -17.19 -6.87
N THR A 91 -6.09 -16.80 -7.49
CA THR A 91 -5.63 -17.33 -8.78
C THR A 91 -4.25 -17.94 -8.58
N GLY A 92 -4.19 -19.26 -8.61
CA GLY A 92 -2.97 -19.97 -8.26
C GLY A 92 -2.65 -19.91 -6.76
N THR A 93 -1.39 -20.02 -6.42
CA THR A 93 -0.94 -20.20 -5.03
C THR A 93 -0.49 -18.90 -4.34
N ILE A 94 -0.33 -17.82 -5.08
CA ILE A 94 0.31 -16.57 -4.61
C ILE A 94 -0.61 -15.37 -4.82
N VAL A 95 -1.32 -15.33 -5.94
CA VAL A 95 -2.19 -14.21 -6.29
C VAL A 95 -3.51 -14.34 -5.55
N SER A 96 -3.82 -13.34 -4.73
CA SER A 96 -5.06 -13.30 -3.95
C SER A 96 -5.53 -11.87 -3.80
N LYS A 97 -6.74 -11.58 -4.27
CA LYS A 97 -7.41 -10.27 -4.09
C LYS A 97 -8.39 -10.32 -2.94
N PRO A 98 -8.37 -9.31 -2.05
CA PRO A 98 -9.39 -9.19 -1.02
C PRO A 98 -10.76 -8.90 -1.64
N VAL A 99 -11.79 -9.48 -1.03
CA VAL A 99 -13.20 -9.30 -1.37
C VAL A 99 -13.95 -8.87 -0.13
N ILE A 100 -14.70 -7.77 -0.20
CA ILE A 100 -15.53 -7.25 0.90
C ILE A 100 -16.99 -7.38 0.45
N HIS A 101 -17.79 -8.17 1.16
CA HIS A 101 -19.22 -8.39 0.85
C HIS A 101 -19.47 -8.75 -0.64
N GLY A 102 -18.62 -9.58 -1.22
CA GLY A 102 -18.70 -10.00 -2.62
C GLY A 102 -18.13 -8.98 -3.63
N MET A 103 -17.63 -7.83 -3.19
CA MET A 103 -17.05 -6.79 -4.05
C MET A 103 -15.53 -6.83 -4.01
N TYR A 104 -14.87 -6.66 -5.16
CA TYR A 104 -13.41 -6.60 -5.33
C TYR A 104 -13.01 -5.67 -6.48
N GLY A 105 -11.71 -5.49 -6.68
CA GLY A 105 -11.15 -4.59 -7.70
C GLY A 105 -11.52 -3.13 -7.41
N ASN A 106 -12.00 -2.39 -8.40
CA ASN A 106 -12.36 -0.96 -8.28
C ASN A 106 -13.56 -0.66 -7.37
N ARG A 107 -14.13 -1.67 -6.71
CA ARG A 107 -15.24 -1.48 -5.76
C ARG A 107 -14.80 -1.48 -4.31
N ILE A 108 -13.53 -1.74 -4.06
CA ILE A 108 -12.90 -1.63 -2.75
C ILE A 108 -11.63 -0.80 -2.85
N LEU A 109 -11.31 -0.05 -1.81
CA LEU A 109 -10.08 0.72 -1.74
C LEU A 109 -9.03 0.04 -0.88
N LEU A 110 -7.80 0.04 -1.35
CA LEU A 110 -6.63 -0.26 -0.55
C LEU A 110 -5.91 1.05 -0.25
N VAL A 111 -5.74 1.34 1.02
CA VAL A 111 -5.10 2.58 1.49
C VAL A 111 -3.86 2.22 2.30
N SER A 112 -2.71 2.62 1.79
CA SER A 112 -1.41 2.42 2.41
C SER A 112 -0.95 3.71 3.07
N ASN A 113 -0.74 3.70 4.38
CA ASN A 113 -0.21 4.83 5.14
C ASN A 113 -0.91 6.18 4.82
N GLY A 114 -2.24 6.14 4.64
CA GLY A 114 -3.08 7.30 4.33
C GLY A 114 -3.22 7.64 2.84
N ALA A 115 -2.48 6.97 1.95
CA ALA A 115 -2.61 7.16 0.51
C ALA A 115 -3.34 5.99 -0.15
N ARG A 116 -4.25 6.29 -1.07
CA ARG A 116 -4.88 5.28 -1.92
C ARG A 116 -3.82 4.63 -2.81
N LEU A 117 -3.76 3.30 -2.85
CA LEU A 117 -2.94 2.57 -3.80
C LEU A 117 -3.56 2.69 -5.20
N THR A 118 -2.78 3.21 -6.12
CA THR A 118 -3.13 3.25 -7.55
C THR A 118 -2.71 1.96 -8.24
N GLY A 119 -3.21 1.70 -9.45
CA GLY A 119 -2.84 0.49 -10.19
C GLY A 119 -3.54 -0.80 -9.73
N GLN A 120 -4.60 -0.72 -8.88
CA GLN A 120 -5.29 -1.90 -8.34
C GLN A 120 -6.50 -2.37 -9.17
N GLN A 121 -6.75 -1.77 -10.33
CA GLN A 121 -7.89 -2.05 -11.22
C GLN A 121 -7.76 -3.34 -12.03
N TRP A 122 -6.69 -4.08 -11.89
CA TRP A 122 -6.42 -5.32 -12.59
C TRP A 122 -7.42 -6.43 -12.29
N GLY A 123 -7.53 -7.38 -13.23
CA GLY A 123 -8.36 -8.57 -13.12
C GLY A 123 -8.05 -9.46 -11.90
N ALA A 124 -8.75 -10.59 -11.81
CA ALA A 124 -8.62 -11.53 -10.68
C ALA A 124 -7.24 -12.22 -10.60
N ASP A 125 -6.45 -12.15 -11.66
CA ASP A 125 -5.13 -12.76 -11.83
C ASP A 125 -3.96 -11.87 -11.31
N HIS A 126 -4.27 -10.78 -10.60
CA HIS A 126 -3.28 -9.86 -10.04
C HIS A 126 -3.48 -9.66 -8.53
N ALA A 127 -2.39 -9.70 -7.76
CA ALA A 127 -2.39 -9.43 -6.32
C ALA A 127 -2.24 -7.93 -6.03
N PRO A 128 -2.64 -7.45 -4.85
CA PRO A 128 -2.27 -6.13 -4.36
C PRO A 128 -0.74 -5.97 -4.25
N GLU A 129 -0.25 -4.83 -4.70
CA GLU A 129 1.17 -4.49 -4.77
C GLU A 129 1.62 -3.83 -3.48
N VAL A 130 1.70 -4.60 -2.42
CA VAL A 130 1.99 -4.09 -1.09
C VAL A 130 2.67 -5.14 -0.22
N ASP A 131 3.74 -4.74 0.46
CA ASP A 131 4.30 -5.53 1.55
C ASP A 131 3.46 -5.37 2.82
N LYS A 132 2.62 -6.37 3.12
CA LYS A 132 1.79 -6.35 4.33
C LYS A 132 2.61 -6.37 5.64
N ASN A 133 3.84 -6.87 5.62
CA ASN A 133 4.69 -6.99 6.80
C ASN A 133 5.25 -5.64 7.28
N SER A 134 5.19 -4.59 6.43
CA SER A 134 5.59 -3.23 6.77
C SER A 134 4.58 -2.49 7.66
N TYR A 135 3.39 -3.08 7.89
CA TYR A 135 2.34 -2.49 8.69
C TYR A 135 2.19 -3.16 10.05
N SER A 136 1.81 -2.37 11.04
CA SER A 136 1.49 -2.85 12.38
C SER A 136 -0.01 -3.02 12.61
N ASN A 137 -0.82 -2.42 11.74
CA ASN A 137 -2.26 -2.45 11.81
C ASN A 137 -2.89 -2.49 10.43
N ILE A 138 -3.81 -3.41 10.21
CA ILE A 138 -4.66 -3.46 9.03
C ILE A 138 -6.10 -3.43 9.50
N GLU A 139 -6.85 -2.43 9.06
CA GLU A 139 -8.24 -2.22 9.41
C GLU A 139 -9.13 -2.36 8.17
N VAL A 140 -10.24 -3.05 8.31
CA VAL A 140 -11.28 -3.14 7.28
C VAL A 140 -12.45 -2.28 7.69
N VAL A 141 -12.68 -1.19 6.96
CA VAL A 141 -13.78 -0.24 7.20
C VAL A 141 -14.89 -0.49 6.20
N LYS A 142 -16.12 -0.61 6.71
CA LYS A 142 -17.32 -0.91 5.92
C LYS A 142 -18.40 0.13 6.18
N GLY A 143 -19.32 0.29 5.22
CA GLY A 143 -20.46 1.19 5.36
C GLY A 143 -20.15 2.67 5.17
N ALA A 144 -20.92 3.55 5.80
CA ALA A 144 -20.90 5.00 5.54
C ALA A 144 -19.54 5.68 5.81
N ASP A 145 -18.76 5.17 6.76
CA ASP A 145 -17.45 5.74 7.09
C ASP A 145 -16.42 5.59 5.95
N ALA A 146 -16.72 4.71 4.98
CA ALA A 146 -15.89 4.54 3.79
C ALA A 146 -16.02 5.70 2.79
N VAL A 147 -17.11 6.44 2.81
CA VAL A 147 -17.43 7.50 1.82
C VAL A 147 -16.37 8.60 1.76
N LYS A 148 -15.75 8.94 2.90
CA LYS A 148 -14.71 9.98 2.96
C LYS A 148 -13.43 9.66 2.15
N TYR A 149 -13.25 8.41 1.75
CA TYR A 149 -12.08 7.96 0.99
C TYR A 149 -12.30 7.96 -0.53
N GLY A 150 -13.53 8.23 -0.98
CA GLY A 150 -13.85 8.38 -2.40
C GLY A 150 -14.88 7.39 -2.92
N SER A 151 -15.26 7.56 -4.19
CA SER A 151 -16.36 6.83 -4.85
C SER A 151 -16.12 5.33 -5.02
N GLU A 152 -14.88 4.89 -5.07
CA GLU A 152 -14.52 3.46 -5.27
C GLU A 152 -14.61 2.63 -3.98
N ALA A 153 -14.89 3.26 -2.84
CA ALA A 153 -15.06 2.58 -1.55
C ALA A 153 -16.45 1.93 -1.36
N LEU A 154 -17.11 1.51 -2.44
CA LEU A 154 -18.48 0.95 -2.40
C LEU A 154 -18.60 -0.29 -1.51
N GLY A 155 -17.65 -1.22 -1.61
CA GLY A 155 -17.60 -2.43 -0.80
C GLY A 155 -16.96 -2.20 0.57
N GLY A 156 -16.14 -1.19 0.69
CA GLY A 156 -15.35 -0.88 1.87
C GLY A 156 -13.89 -0.59 1.55
N ILE A 157 -13.10 -0.49 2.61
CA ILE A 157 -11.70 -0.07 2.54
C ILE A 157 -10.84 -0.99 3.38
N VAL A 158 -9.64 -1.27 2.89
CA VAL A 158 -8.56 -1.87 3.68
C VAL A 158 -7.54 -0.79 3.98
N LEU A 159 -7.48 -0.35 5.22
CA LEU A 159 -6.51 0.63 5.72
C LEU A 159 -5.30 -0.08 6.30
N MET A 160 -4.13 0.16 5.75
CA MET A 160 -2.88 -0.43 6.17
C MET A 160 -1.97 0.66 6.74
N GLN A 161 -1.58 0.51 7.99
CA GLN A 161 -0.85 1.57 8.71
C GLN A 161 0.38 1.02 9.42
N PRO A 162 1.55 1.64 9.23
CA PRO A 162 2.71 1.38 10.05
C PRO A 162 2.49 1.90 11.48
N SER A 163 3.26 1.42 12.43
CA SER A 163 3.32 2.04 13.76
C SER A 163 3.76 3.50 13.66
N PRO A 164 3.34 4.38 14.57
CA PRO A 164 3.94 5.70 14.71
C PRO A 164 5.46 5.61 14.85
N LEU A 165 6.18 6.65 14.41
CA LEU A 165 7.62 6.73 14.63
C LEU A 165 7.94 6.93 16.12
N PRO A 166 9.06 6.36 16.61
CA PRO A 166 9.39 6.34 18.05
C PRO A 166 10.04 7.65 18.52
N TYR A 167 9.35 8.79 18.48
CA TYR A 167 9.92 10.11 18.81
C TYR A 167 10.46 10.18 20.24
N ASP A 168 9.78 9.54 21.19
CA ASP A 168 10.10 9.62 22.64
C ASP A 168 10.81 8.37 23.15
N VAL A 169 11.10 7.40 22.26
CA VAL A 169 11.70 6.12 22.64
C VAL A 169 13.19 6.13 22.31
N SER A 170 14.01 6.15 23.34
CA SER A 170 15.47 6.12 23.19
C SER A 170 16.01 4.70 22.95
N GLY A 171 17.06 4.61 22.15
CA GLY A 171 17.72 3.35 21.83
C GLY A 171 17.28 2.78 20.49
N LEU A 172 17.91 1.70 20.10
CA LEU A 172 17.60 0.97 18.88
C LEU A 172 16.56 -0.10 19.19
N HIS A 173 15.45 -0.08 18.50
CA HIS A 173 14.37 -1.06 18.62
C HIS A 173 14.14 -1.74 17.28
N GLY A 174 13.59 -2.94 17.29
CA GLY A 174 13.30 -3.64 16.05
C GLY A 174 12.73 -5.02 16.28
N MET A 175 12.31 -5.61 15.18
CA MET A 175 11.80 -6.96 15.12
C MET A 175 12.33 -7.63 13.85
N ALA A 176 12.63 -8.90 13.93
CA ALA A 176 12.96 -9.74 12.79
C ALA A 176 12.14 -11.01 12.82
N SER A 177 11.69 -11.46 11.68
CA SER A 177 10.93 -12.68 11.49
C SER A 177 11.47 -13.45 10.30
N ALA A 178 11.48 -14.77 10.38
CA ALA A 178 11.89 -15.64 9.29
C ALA A 178 10.84 -16.74 9.07
N LEU A 179 10.68 -17.13 7.82
CA LEU A 179 9.79 -18.19 7.38
C LEU A 179 10.56 -19.21 6.53
N TYR A 180 10.31 -20.48 6.78
CA TYR A 180 10.66 -21.54 5.86
C TYR A 180 9.44 -22.42 5.57
N GLY A 181 9.17 -22.65 4.28
CA GLY A 181 8.10 -23.51 3.82
C GLY A 181 8.65 -24.63 2.93
N THR A 182 8.28 -25.86 3.22
CA THR A 182 8.73 -27.03 2.43
C THR A 182 8.17 -27.03 1.03
N ASN A 183 6.90 -26.65 0.86
CA ASN A 183 6.27 -26.52 -0.47
C ASN A 183 6.82 -25.28 -1.20
N GLY A 184 7.50 -25.53 -2.30
CA GLY A 184 8.24 -24.53 -3.05
C GLY A 184 9.63 -24.22 -2.45
N ARG A 185 10.04 -24.94 -1.39
CA ARG A 185 11.29 -24.68 -0.63
C ARG A 185 11.44 -23.18 -0.38
N ARG A 186 10.36 -22.59 0.11
CA ARG A 186 10.18 -21.14 0.24
C ARG A 186 10.92 -20.64 1.46
N PHE A 187 11.62 -19.54 1.31
CA PHE A 187 12.26 -18.79 2.37
C PHE A 187 11.74 -17.36 2.38
N GLY A 188 11.49 -16.80 3.56
CA GLY A 188 11.15 -15.41 3.77
C GLY A 188 11.84 -14.85 4.99
N ALA A 189 12.21 -13.59 4.94
CA ALA A 189 12.72 -12.82 6.07
C ALA A 189 12.13 -11.41 6.02
N SER A 190 11.63 -10.92 7.13
CA SER A 190 11.05 -9.59 7.27
C SER A 190 11.46 -9.00 8.61
N GLY A 191 11.73 -7.71 8.64
CA GLY A 191 12.06 -7.03 9.88
C GLY A 191 12.19 -5.54 9.73
N TYR A 192 12.16 -4.85 10.86
CA TYR A 192 12.40 -3.42 10.92
C TYR A 192 13.35 -3.08 12.06
N VAL A 193 13.97 -1.95 11.90
CA VAL A 193 14.77 -1.28 12.92
C VAL A 193 14.37 0.19 12.97
N GLU A 194 14.26 0.74 14.19
CA GLU A 194 13.84 2.10 14.43
C GLU A 194 14.53 2.72 15.64
N SER A 195 14.63 4.03 15.65
CA SER A 195 15.22 4.77 16.76
C SER A 195 14.81 6.24 16.72
N SER A 196 14.97 6.93 17.85
CA SER A 196 15.03 8.39 17.89
C SER A 196 16.46 8.87 18.01
N PHE A 197 16.77 10.04 17.41
CA PHE A 197 18.10 10.66 17.53
C PHE A 197 18.17 11.54 18.76
N LYS A 198 18.69 11.04 19.87
CA LYS A 198 18.84 11.81 21.11
C LYS A 198 19.64 13.13 20.96
N TRP A 199 20.68 13.11 20.12
CA TRP A 199 21.58 14.24 19.90
C TRP A 199 21.01 15.29 18.93
N LEU A 200 20.06 14.93 18.08
CA LEU A 200 19.33 15.84 17.19
C LEU A 200 18.00 16.32 17.76
N GLY A 201 17.54 15.73 18.88
CA GLY A 201 16.25 16.00 19.49
C GLY A 201 15.08 15.89 18.52
N ASN A 202 13.94 15.36 18.94
CA ASN A 202 12.69 15.37 18.16
C ASN A 202 12.68 14.63 16.81
N TRP A 203 13.77 13.99 16.38
CA TRP A 203 13.83 13.18 15.17
C TRP A 203 13.69 11.70 15.47
N ALA A 204 12.94 11.01 14.62
CA ALA A 204 12.82 9.55 14.66
C ALA A 204 12.87 8.98 13.25
N TRP A 205 13.29 7.71 13.14
CA TRP A 205 13.38 7.01 11.86
C TRP A 205 13.03 5.54 12.00
N ARG A 206 12.60 4.94 10.88
CA ARG A 206 12.41 3.50 10.74
C ARG A 206 12.88 3.03 9.38
N LEU A 207 13.58 1.90 9.38
CA LEU A 207 13.91 1.12 8.19
C LEU A 207 13.22 -0.24 8.30
N HIS A 208 12.49 -0.64 7.28
CA HIS A 208 11.89 -1.97 7.15
C HIS A 208 12.39 -2.63 5.88
N LEU A 209 12.68 -3.93 5.97
CA LEU A 209 13.11 -4.78 4.87
C LEU A 209 12.28 -6.06 4.86
N ASN A 210 11.89 -6.52 3.68
CA ASN A 210 11.24 -7.79 3.46
C ASN A 210 11.85 -8.48 2.24
N THR A 211 12.06 -9.79 2.33
CA THR A 211 12.47 -10.61 1.19
C THR A 211 11.76 -11.94 1.25
N GLU A 212 11.32 -12.42 0.10
CA GLU A 212 10.73 -13.73 -0.03
C GLU A 212 11.14 -14.38 -1.36
N ASN A 213 11.52 -15.66 -1.30
CA ASN A 213 11.92 -16.44 -2.46
C ASN A 213 11.36 -17.86 -2.35
N GLY A 214 10.67 -18.32 -3.38
CA GLY A 214 10.14 -19.66 -3.50
C GLY A 214 10.29 -20.19 -4.93
N GLY A 215 10.50 -21.49 -5.07
CA GLY A 215 10.47 -22.17 -6.34
C GLY A 215 9.09 -22.77 -6.65
N ASP A 216 9.07 -23.72 -7.55
CA ASP A 216 7.87 -24.42 -7.98
C ASP A 216 7.14 -25.06 -6.79
N ARG A 217 5.84 -24.88 -6.75
CA ARG A 217 4.96 -25.48 -5.74
C ARG A 217 4.41 -26.81 -6.19
N SER A 218 3.98 -27.61 -5.27
CA SER A 218 3.36 -28.90 -5.56
C SER A 218 1.97 -28.99 -4.95
N THR A 219 1.11 -29.73 -5.62
CA THR A 219 -0.08 -30.32 -5.02
C THR A 219 0.31 -31.61 -4.28
N ALA A 220 -0.67 -32.34 -3.75
CA ALA A 220 -0.43 -33.65 -3.15
C ALA A 220 0.12 -34.69 -4.17
N HIS A 221 -0.10 -34.48 -5.47
CA HIS A 221 0.14 -35.50 -6.49
C HIS A 221 1.18 -35.10 -7.55
N TYR A 222 1.38 -33.80 -7.80
CA TYR A 222 2.29 -33.35 -8.87
C TYR A 222 2.83 -31.94 -8.61
N LEU A 223 3.93 -31.64 -9.32
CA LEU A 223 4.57 -30.34 -9.28
C LEU A 223 3.82 -29.36 -10.21
N LEU A 224 3.70 -28.12 -9.76
CA LEU A 224 3.16 -27.00 -10.54
C LEU A 224 4.34 -26.19 -11.09
N ASN A 225 4.69 -26.42 -12.32
CA ASN A 225 5.84 -25.79 -12.96
C ASN A 225 5.65 -24.30 -13.18
N ASN A 226 6.75 -23.55 -13.07
CA ASN A 226 6.80 -22.10 -13.22
C ASN A 226 5.85 -21.35 -12.24
N THR A 227 5.79 -21.83 -11.00
CA THR A 227 5.03 -21.18 -9.92
C THR A 227 5.93 -20.54 -8.86
N GLY A 228 7.19 -20.28 -9.23
CA GLY A 228 8.16 -19.60 -8.38
C GLY A 228 7.80 -18.14 -8.15
N MET A 229 8.36 -17.57 -7.08
CA MET A 229 8.14 -16.20 -6.68
C MET A 229 9.43 -15.60 -6.11
N ARG A 230 9.64 -14.31 -6.40
CA ARG A 230 10.64 -13.46 -5.75
C ARG A 230 10.00 -12.14 -5.38
N GLU A 231 10.22 -11.72 -4.15
CA GLU A 231 9.74 -10.44 -3.61
C GLU A 231 10.86 -9.82 -2.79
N ASN A 232 11.09 -8.52 -2.96
CA ASN A 232 12.02 -7.75 -2.13
C ASN A 232 11.44 -6.37 -1.93
N ASP A 233 11.35 -5.94 -0.69
CA ASP A 233 10.71 -4.70 -0.32
C ASP A 233 11.58 -3.91 0.65
N LEU A 234 11.48 -2.61 0.52
CA LEU A 234 12.16 -1.64 1.36
C LEU A 234 11.16 -0.57 1.79
N SER A 235 11.21 -0.17 3.05
CA SER A 235 10.47 1.00 3.51
C SER A 235 11.33 1.83 4.46
N LEU A 236 11.45 3.13 4.19
CA LEU A 236 12.18 4.09 5.01
C LEU A 236 11.23 5.22 5.42
N ALA A 237 11.25 5.59 6.70
CA ALA A 237 10.51 6.72 7.22
C ALA A 237 11.41 7.56 8.12
N LEU A 238 11.30 8.87 7.99
CA LEU A 238 11.97 9.87 8.81
C LEU A 238 10.94 10.87 9.30
N GLY A 239 10.98 11.22 10.57
CA GLY A 239 10.04 12.15 11.15
C GLY A 239 10.69 13.14 12.10
N TYR A 240 10.08 14.31 12.22
CA TYR A 240 10.42 15.38 13.14
C TYR A 240 9.15 15.80 13.89
N SER A 241 9.20 15.82 15.23
CA SER A 241 8.07 16.20 16.06
C SER A 241 8.50 17.23 17.11
N ARG A 242 7.94 18.43 17.05
CA ARG A 242 8.22 19.48 18.04
C ARG A 242 7.00 20.36 18.26
N ASP A 243 6.67 20.59 19.52
CA ASP A 243 5.55 21.43 19.97
C ASP A 243 4.23 21.03 19.27
N ARG A 244 3.73 21.88 18.38
CA ARG A 244 2.47 21.70 17.64
C ARG A 244 2.65 21.06 16.26
N TRP A 245 3.90 20.84 15.84
CA TRP A 245 4.22 20.37 14.50
C TRP A 245 4.78 18.95 14.51
N ARG A 246 4.31 18.13 13.61
CA ARG A 246 4.95 16.86 13.26
C ARG A 246 5.06 16.76 11.74
N LEU A 247 6.26 16.50 11.28
CA LEU A 247 6.59 16.32 9.86
C LEU A 247 7.10 14.89 9.67
N GLU A 248 6.65 14.23 8.63
CA GLU A 248 7.11 12.89 8.27
C GLU A 248 7.36 12.81 6.78
N ALA A 249 8.47 12.20 6.38
CA ALA A 249 8.78 11.85 5.01
C ALA A 249 9.12 10.37 4.93
N GLY A 250 8.76 9.73 3.84
CA GLY A 250 9.11 8.34 3.66
C GLY A 250 9.09 7.91 2.20
N TYR A 251 9.70 6.75 2.02
CA TYR A 251 9.79 6.08 0.73
C TYR A 251 9.60 4.59 0.94
N SER A 252 8.85 3.95 0.05
CA SER A 252 8.76 2.49 -0.02
C SER A 252 8.91 2.00 -1.46
N LEU A 253 9.53 0.84 -1.58
CA LEU A 253 9.69 0.09 -2.81
C LEU A 253 9.12 -1.30 -2.58
N PHE A 254 8.20 -1.73 -3.43
CA PHE A 254 7.71 -3.09 -3.53
C PHE A 254 8.15 -3.66 -4.87
N THR A 255 8.87 -4.79 -4.84
CA THR A 255 9.27 -5.48 -6.07
C THR A 255 8.86 -6.94 -6.02
N GLN A 256 8.20 -7.39 -7.07
CA GLN A 256 7.76 -8.78 -7.14
C GLN A 256 7.91 -9.32 -8.57
N LYS A 257 8.37 -10.57 -8.68
CA LYS A 257 8.30 -11.37 -9.90
C LYS A 257 7.63 -12.70 -9.59
N LEU A 258 6.58 -13.00 -10.32
CA LEU A 258 5.77 -14.22 -10.19
C LEU A 258 5.81 -15.02 -11.47
N GLY A 259 6.11 -16.30 -11.38
CA GLY A 259 5.91 -17.23 -12.48
C GLY A 259 4.42 -17.57 -12.61
N VAL A 260 3.97 -17.74 -13.84
CA VAL A 260 2.62 -18.18 -14.18
C VAL A 260 2.72 -19.56 -14.83
N MET A 261 1.97 -20.53 -14.32
CA MET A 261 2.00 -21.89 -14.83
C MET A 261 1.59 -21.91 -16.31
N GLN A 262 2.41 -22.51 -17.17
CA GLN A 262 2.17 -22.54 -18.62
C GLN A 262 0.83 -23.21 -18.96
N SER A 263 0.50 -24.28 -18.27
CA SER A 263 -0.76 -25.00 -18.45
C SER A 263 -2.00 -24.24 -17.97
N ALA A 264 -1.85 -23.12 -17.24
CA ALA A 264 -2.96 -22.22 -16.92
C ALA A 264 -3.37 -21.34 -18.12
N GLN A 265 -2.52 -21.19 -19.13
CA GLN A 265 -2.86 -20.47 -20.35
C GLN A 265 -3.68 -21.36 -21.28
N MET A 266 -4.97 -21.11 -21.32
CA MET A 266 -5.91 -21.87 -22.17
C MET A 266 -5.99 -21.26 -23.57
N GLY A 267 -5.65 -22.03 -24.58
CA GLY A 267 -5.75 -21.59 -25.98
C GLY A 267 -7.16 -21.68 -26.54
N ASN A 268 -7.91 -22.74 -26.15
CA ASN A 268 -9.26 -23.00 -26.61
C ASN A 268 -9.96 -24.03 -25.71
N GLU A 269 -11.26 -24.25 -25.95
CA GLU A 269 -12.09 -25.18 -25.19
C GLU A 269 -11.63 -26.64 -25.30
N GLN A 270 -11.16 -27.07 -26.45
CA GLN A 270 -10.68 -28.44 -26.64
C GLN A 270 -9.48 -28.76 -25.74
N LEU A 271 -8.53 -27.85 -25.67
CA LEU A 271 -7.38 -27.94 -24.75
C LEU A 271 -7.82 -27.96 -23.28
N LEU A 272 -8.83 -27.19 -22.91
CA LEU A 272 -9.40 -27.22 -21.57
C LEU A 272 -9.98 -28.60 -21.25
N GLN A 273 -10.81 -29.15 -22.13
CA GLN A 273 -11.44 -30.45 -21.96
C GLN A 273 -10.40 -31.58 -21.88
N GLU A 274 -9.35 -31.51 -22.70
CA GLU A 274 -8.25 -32.45 -22.67
C GLU A 274 -7.49 -32.42 -21.35
N ARG A 275 -7.21 -31.23 -20.82
CA ARG A 275 -6.54 -31.06 -19.54
C ARG A 275 -7.40 -31.52 -18.35
N ILE A 276 -8.72 -31.27 -18.39
CA ILE A 276 -9.65 -31.78 -17.41
C ILE A 276 -9.65 -33.32 -17.42
N ARG A 277 -9.68 -33.92 -18.62
CA ARG A 277 -9.64 -35.40 -18.79
C ARG A 277 -8.32 -35.99 -18.29
N LEU A 278 -7.20 -35.29 -18.53
CA LEU A 278 -5.88 -35.71 -18.07
C LEU A 278 -5.75 -35.64 -16.54
N GLY A 279 -6.47 -34.74 -15.90
CA GLY A 279 -6.49 -34.55 -14.42
C GLY A 279 -5.18 -34.07 -13.84
N ARG A 280 -4.24 -33.62 -14.67
CA ARG A 280 -2.93 -33.08 -14.25
C ARG A 280 -2.40 -32.06 -15.25
N PRO A 281 -1.43 -31.20 -14.88
CA PRO A 281 -0.72 -30.35 -15.83
C PRO A 281 -0.02 -31.20 -16.93
N VAL A 282 0.01 -30.68 -18.16
CA VAL A 282 0.72 -31.32 -19.26
C VAL A 282 2.23 -31.12 -19.17
N ASP A 283 2.64 -29.99 -18.61
CA ASP A 283 4.04 -29.61 -18.49
C ASP A 283 4.63 -30.30 -17.27
N PHE A 284 5.64 -31.09 -17.45
CA PHE A 284 6.34 -31.79 -16.38
C PHE A 284 7.83 -31.51 -16.48
N THR A 285 8.35 -30.70 -15.56
CA THR A 285 9.78 -30.46 -15.41
C THR A 285 10.19 -30.71 -13.95
N PRO A 286 11.47 -31.01 -13.67
CA PRO A 286 11.96 -31.06 -12.31
C PRO A 286 11.75 -29.74 -11.57
N PHE A 287 11.75 -29.78 -10.24
CA PHE A 287 11.68 -28.61 -9.39
C PHE A 287 12.71 -27.54 -9.79
N SER A 288 12.23 -26.30 -9.97
CA SER A 288 13.07 -25.15 -10.30
C SER A 288 12.76 -23.96 -9.39
N ARG A 289 13.76 -23.12 -9.17
CA ARG A 289 13.62 -21.77 -8.63
C ARG A 289 13.66 -20.69 -9.73
N GLN A 290 13.93 -21.08 -10.96
CA GLN A 290 13.92 -20.19 -12.09
C GLN A 290 12.48 -19.82 -12.44
N ILE A 291 12.27 -18.54 -12.70
CA ILE A 291 10.99 -18.03 -13.18
C ILE A 291 11.15 -17.73 -14.66
N ASP A 292 10.54 -18.60 -15.46
CA ASP A 292 10.52 -18.52 -16.92
C ASP A 292 9.21 -17.88 -17.41
N TYR A 293 9.03 -17.88 -18.73
CA TYR A 293 7.77 -17.43 -19.32
C TYR A 293 6.65 -18.47 -19.12
N PRO A 294 5.42 -18.03 -18.82
CA PRO A 294 4.97 -16.65 -18.59
C PRO A 294 5.32 -16.15 -17.16
N PHE A 295 5.46 -14.83 -17.03
CA PHE A 295 5.65 -14.22 -15.71
C PHE A 295 4.99 -12.83 -15.62
N GLN A 296 4.78 -12.38 -14.39
CA GLN A 296 4.43 -11.02 -14.03
C GLN A 296 5.57 -10.42 -13.22
N GLN A 297 5.93 -9.17 -13.51
CA GLN A 297 6.94 -8.41 -12.77
C GLN A 297 6.43 -7.01 -12.47
N ILE A 298 6.65 -6.57 -11.24
CA ILE A 298 6.14 -5.32 -10.69
C ILE A 298 7.27 -4.62 -9.95
N ASN A 299 7.34 -3.28 -10.11
CA ASN A 299 8.14 -2.40 -9.29
C ASN A 299 7.27 -1.19 -8.93
N HIS A 300 6.85 -1.10 -7.67
CA HIS A 300 5.98 -0.03 -7.18
C HIS A 300 6.74 0.82 -6.17
N HIS A 301 6.94 2.09 -6.50
CA HIS A 301 7.61 3.09 -5.68
C HIS A 301 6.58 4.04 -5.09
N ILE A 302 6.66 4.31 -3.81
CA ILE A 302 5.80 5.27 -3.10
C ILE A 302 6.69 6.21 -2.30
N ALA A 303 6.59 7.52 -2.56
CA ALA A 303 7.22 8.56 -1.76
C ALA A 303 6.13 9.45 -1.15
N TYR A 304 6.27 9.83 0.13
CA TYR A 304 5.28 10.68 0.78
C TYR A 304 5.92 11.75 1.69
N LEU A 305 5.16 12.83 1.84
CA LEU A 305 5.38 13.86 2.84
C LEU A 305 4.09 14.06 3.63
N LYS A 306 4.19 14.14 4.96
CA LYS A 306 3.08 14.45 5.85
C LYS A 306 3.45 15.63 6.75
N ALA A 307 2.49 16.50 6.99
CA ALA A 307 2.59 17.58 7.95
C ALA A 307 1.34 17.58 8.83
N PHE A 308 1.56 17.59 10.14
CA PHE A 308 0.50 17.67 11.13
C PHE A 308 0.70 18.96 11.95
N TYR A 309 -0.41 19.63 12.21
CA TYR A 309 -0.41 20.82 13.05
C TYR A 309 -1.55 20.72 14.05
N ASP A 310 -1.20 20.78 15.34
CA ASP A 310 -2.13 20.65 16.45
C ASP A 310 -2.31 22.00 17.15
N HIS A 311 -3.57 22.47 17.21
CA HIS A 311 -3.90 23.73 17.88
C HIS A 311 -5.19 23.60 18.67
N GLU A 312 -5.13 23.88 19.97
CA GLU A 312 -6.23 23.67 20.91
C GLU A 312 -7.54 24.37 20.49
N LYS A 313 -7.45 25.61 19.99
CA LYS A 313 -8.64 26.42 19.64
C LYS A 313 -9.19 26.13 18.26
N ILE A 314 -8.35 25.88 17.27
CA ILE A 314 -8.78 25.72 15.88
C ILE A 314 -8.82 24.26 15.41
N GLY A 315 -8.26 23.32 16.18
CA GLY A 315 -8.29 21.89 15.89
C GLY A 315 -7.01 21.37 15.27
N HIS A 316 -7.08 20.19 14.70
CA HIS A 316 -5.97 19.43 14.14
C HIS A 316 -6.01 19.46 12.62
N PHE A 317 -4.87 19.73 11.99
CA PHE A 317 -4.70 19.72 10.54
C PHE A 317 -3.72 18.63 10.17
N ALA A 318 -4.04 17.87 9.15
CA ALA A 318 -3.17 16.87 8.55
C ALA A 318 -3.11 17.10 7.03
N PHE A 319 -1.93 17.37 6.53
CA PHE A 319 -1.64 17.42 5.09
C PHE A 319 -0.79 16.22 4.72
N GLN A 320 -1.10 15.61 3.58
CA GLN A 320 -0.28 14.55 3.00
C GLN A 320 -0.17 14.75 1.49
N SER A 321 1.06 14.64 0.98
CA SER A 321 1.35 14.53 -0.45
C SER A 321 2.04 13.20 -0.69
N THR A 322 1.54 12.43 -1.64
CA THR A 322 2.08 11.10 -1.98
C THR A 322 2.25 10.98 -3.48
N PHE A 323 3.45 10.62 -3.89
CA PHE A 323 3.76 10.26 -5.28
C PHE A 323 3.92 8.74 -5.37
N GLN A 324 3.32 8.12 -6.39
CA GLN A 324 3.45 6.71 -6.68
C GLN A 324 3.88 6.53 -8.13
N GLN A 325 4.77 5.57 -8.35
CA GLN A 325 5.16 5.10 -9.66
C GLN A 325 5.08 3.58 -9.68
N ASP A 326 4.18 3.04 -10.47
CA ASP A 326 4.00 1.61 -10.68
C ASP A 326 4.44 1.23 -12.08
N ASN A 327 5.39 0.30 -12.17
CA ASN A 327 5.90 -0.25 -13.41
C ASN A 327 5.57 -1.73 -13.45
N ARG A 328 4.71 -2.12 -14.37
CA ARG A 328 4.26 -3.50 -14.54
C ARG A 328 4.68 -4.04 -15.89
N ARG A 329 5.24 -5.24 -15.88
CA ARG A 329 5.59 -5.99 -17.06
C ARG A 329 5.07 -7.42 -16.98
N GLU A 330 4.41 -7.87 -18.04
CA GLU A 330 3.92 -9.26 -18.17
C GLU A 330 4.38 -9.84 -19.48
N ASN A 331 4.96 -11.03 -19.40
CA ASN A 331 5.39 -11.76 -20.57
C ASN A 331 4.59 -13.06 -20.68
N ARG A 332 4.28 -13.44 -21.90
CA ARG A 332 3.63 -14.73 -22.23
C ARG A 332 4.54 -15.52 -23.15
N ILE A 333 4.26 -16.81 -23.27
CA ILE A 333 4.91 -17.61 -24.30
C ILE A 333 4.41 -17.17 -25.66
N ARG A 334 5.35 -16.80 -26.53
CA ARG A 334 5.08 -16.42 -27.91
C ARG A 334 5.85 -17.32 -28.87
N ARG A 335 5.30 -17.52 -30.08
CA ARG A 335 5.98 -18.22 -31.16
C ARG A 335 7.21 -17.44 -31.61
N LEU A 336 8.11 -18.14 -32.35
CA LEU A 336 9.32 -17.54 -32.96
C LEU A 336 10.25 -16.85 -31.95
N ASN A 337 10.37 -17.38 -30.72
CA ASN A 337 11.25 -16.85 -29.67
C ASN A 337 10.98 -15.38 -29.25
N HIS A 338 9.75 -14.87 -29.46
CA HIS A 338 9.36 -13.51 -29.08
C HIS A 338 8.78 -13.42 -27.65
N SER A 339 9.03 -14.40 -26.80
CA SER A 339 8.53 -14.40 -25.41
C SER A 339 9.17 -13.32 -24.53
N ASP A 340 10.32 -12.77 -24.95
CA ASP A 340 10.99 -11.62 -24.34
C ASP A 340 10.23 -10.29 -24.53
N ILE A 341 9.38 -10.19 -25.58
CA ILE A 341 8.54 -9.04 -25.84
C ILE A 341 7.33 -9.10 -24.88
N PRO A 342 7.14 -8.14 -23.98
CA PRO A 342 6.03 -8.17 -23.05
C PRO A 342 4.67 -8.10 -23.75
N THR A 343 3.66 -8.71 -23.17
CA THR A 343 2.27 -8.54 -23.58
C THR A 343 1.60 -7.37 -22.86
N VAL A 344 2.07 -7.06 -21.65
CA VAL A 344 1.73 -5.86 -20.89
C VAL A 344 3.03 -5.20 -20.48
N SER A 345 3.16 -3.92 -20.75
CA SER A 345 4.22 -3.08 -20.20
C SER A 345 3.64 -1.69 -20.00
N LEU A 346 3.47 -1.29 -18.76
CA LEU A 346 2.87 -0.01 -18.44
C LEU A 346 3.62 0.69 -17.32
N HIS A 347 3.50 2.02 -17.37
CA HIS A 347 4.01 2.95 -16.37
C HIS A 347 2.84 3.79 -15.88
N LEU A 348 2.51 3.67 -14.62
CA LEU A 348 1.48 4.46 -13.98
C LEU A 348 2.14 5.37 -12.95
N ASN A 349 1.93 6.68 -13.11
CA ASN A 349 2.37 7.67 -12.15
C ASN A 349 1.16 8.33 -11.52
N SER A 350 1.17 8.57 -10.22
CA SER A 350 0.12 9.32 -9.56
C SER A 350 0.66 10.25 -8.49
N LEU A 351 0.00 11.40 -8.36
CA LEU A 351 0.22 12.36 -7.29
C LEU A 351 -1.10 12.55 -6.54
N GLN A 352 -1.09 12.21 -5.27
CA GLN A 352 -2.23 12.41 -4.38
C GLN A 352 -1.89 13.45 -3.32
N ASN A 353 -2.76 14.44 -3.16
CA ASN A 353 -2.69 15.41 -2.08
C ASN A 353 -3.98 15.33 -1.27
N SER A 354 -3.86 15.38 0.05
CA SER A 354 -4.99 15.43 0.96
C SER A 354 -4.76 16.43 2.08
N LEU A 355 -5.80 17.13 2.45
CA LEU A 355 -5.84 18.04 3.60
C LEU A 355 -7.06 17.66 4.43
N VAL A 356 -6.83 17.37 5.69
CA VAL A 356 -7.89 17.00 6.65
C VAL A 356 -7.81 17.94 7.83
N TRP A 357 -8.94 18.49 8.23
CA TRP A 357 -9.14 19.22 9.47
C TRP A 357 -10.10 18.47 10.36
N ASN A 358 -9.78 18.37 11.65
CA ASN A 358 -10.70 17.82 12.62
C ASN A 358 -10.68 18.61 13.94
N LYS A 359 -11.82 18.65 14.62
CA LYS A 359 -11.98 19.31 15.90
C LYS A 359 -13.09 18.65 16.71
N GLY A 360 -12.77 18.42 18.00
CA GLY A 360 -13.76 18.03 18.99
C GLY A 360 -14.22 19.25 19.82
N TYR A 361 -15.51 19.33 20.11
CA TYR A 361 -16.07 20.30 21.03
C TYR A 361 -17.25 19.67 21.77
N GLN A 362 -17.14 19.48 23.07
CA GLN A 362 -18.13 18.81 23.92
C GLN A 362 -18.54 17.45 23.32
N HIS A 363 -19.81 17.30 22.97
CA HIS A 363 -20.39 16.10 22.38
C HIS A 363 -20.20 16.01 20.85
N TRP A 364 -19.63 17.03 20.22
CA TRP A 364 -19.48 17.14 18.77
C TRP A 364 -18.06 16.82 18.33
N LYS A 365 -17.94 16.04 17.25
CA LYS A 365 -16.70 15.88 16.51
C LYS A 365 -16.95 16.25 15.07
N SER A 366 -16.16 17.20 14.55
CA SER A 366 -16.21 17.70 13.19
C SER A 366 -14.97 17.26 12.44
N GLU A 367 -15.13 16.81 11.22
CA GLU A 367 -14.03 16.52 10.29
C GLU A 367 -14.40 17.09 8.92
N ALA A 368 -13.46 17.76 8.26
CA ALA A 368 -13.59 18.19 6.88
C ALA A 368 -12.31 17.86 6.12
N GLY A 369 -12.42 17.49 4.88
CA GLY A 369 -11.25 17.15 4.08
C GLY A 369 -11.40 17.49 2.61
N ALA A 370 -10.25 17.70 1.98
CA ALA A 370 -10.10 17.91 0.55
C ALA A 370 -9.06 16.94 0.00
N GLN A 371 -9.30 16.40 -1.19
CA GLN A 371 -8.40 15.46 -1.87
C GLN A 371 -8.25 15.85 -3.33
N LEU A 372 -7.04 15.73 -3.86
CA LEU A 372 -6.70 15.86 -5.28
C LEU A 372 -5.87 14.66 -5.68
N LEU A 373 -6.30 13.95 -6.71
CA LEU A 373 -5.58 12.85 -7.34
C LEU A 373 -5.32 13.19 -8.80
N ILE A 374 -4.08 13.05 -9.22
CA ILE A 374 -3.67 13.15 -10.63
C ILE A 374 -2.99 11.83 -10.97
N THR A 375 -3.50 11.13 -11.99
CA THR A 375 -2.94 9.84 -12.44
C THR A 375 -2.66 9.90 -13.93
N ASP A 376 -1.51 9.40 -14.35
CA ASP A 376 -1.13 9.24 -15.74
C ASP A 376 -0.67 7.79 -15.98
N ASN A 377 -1.34 7.11 -16.90
CA ASN A 377 -1.01 5.76 -17.33
C ASN A 377 -0.54 5.74 -18.77
N THR A 378 0.64 5.20 -19.00
CA THR A 378 1.22 5.04 -20.33
C THR A 378 1.64 3.60 -20.58
N ASN A 379 1.29 3.09 -21.75
CA ASN A 379 1.71 1.76 -22.22
C ASN A 379 2.95 1.89 -23.11
N GLU A 380 3.90 0.99 -22.93
CA GLU A 380 5.08 0.89 -23.78
C GLU A 380 4.69 0.45 -25.19
N ARG A 381 5.34 1.03 -26.19
CA ARG A 381 5.13 0.67 -27.59
C ARG A 381 5.89 -0.64 -27.92
N GLY A 382 5.43 -1.36 -28.94
CA GLY A 382 6.13 -2.54 -29.47
C GLY A 382 5.72 -3.85 -28.82
N THR A 383 4.74 -3.87 -27.92
CA THR A 383 4.21 -5.12 -27.33
C THR A 383 3.49 -6.00 -28.35
N GLY A 384 3.04 -5.43 -29.47
CA GLY A 384 2.28 -6.15 -30.50
C GLY A 384 0.89 -6.60 -30.04
N VAL A 385 0.40 -6.08 -28.92
CA VAL A 385 -0.93 -6.36 -28.34
C VAL A 385 -1.61 -5.03 -28.03
N VAL A 386 -2.92 -4.97 -28.27
CA VAL A 386 -3.74 -3.82 -27.86
C VAL A 386 -3.81 -3.80 -26.32
N PRO A 387 -3.42 -2.70 -25.68
CA PRO A 387 -3.48 -2.61 -24.21
C PRO A 387 -4.90 -2.75 -23.68
N ILE A 388 -5.10 -3.60 -22.68
CA ILE A 388 -6.41 -3.75 -21.99
C ILE A 388 -6.76 -2.46 -21.24
N ILE A 389 -5.76 -1.80 -20.64
CA ILE A 389 -5.90 -0.49 -20.02
C ILE A 389 -5.25 0.52 -20.98
N PRO A 390 -6.02 1.44 -21.58
CA PRO A 390 -5.47 2.42 -22.52
C PRO A 390 -4.60 3.45 -21.80
N ASN A 391 -3.85 4.24 -22.57
CA ASN A 391 -3.22 5.44 -22.03
C ASN A 391 -4.31 6.43 -21.60
N TYR A 392 -4.19 6.95 -20.38
CA TYR A 392 -5.12 7.95 -19.86
C TYR A 392 -4.44 8.88 -18.88
N THR A 393 -5.01 10.07 -18.73
CA THR A 393 -4.72 10.98 -17.63
C THR A 393 -6.03 11.25 -16.91
N GLU A 394 -6.02 11.07 -15.60
CA GLU A 394 -7.15 11.31 -14.70
C GLU A 394 -6.81 12.46 -13.75
N VAL A 395 -7.78 13.35 -13.54
CA VAL A 395 -7.74 14.34 -12.46
C VAL A 395 -9.04 14.21 -11.68
N ALA A 396 -8.92 13.81 -10.41
CA ALA A 396 -10.05 13.66 -9.50
C ALA A 396 -9.89 14.62 -8.31
N PHE A 397 -10.98 15.30 -7.98
CA PHE A 397 -11.06 16.19 -6.82
C PHE A 397 -12.24 15.80 -5.95
N GLY A 398 -12.05 15.79 -4.64
CA GLY A 398 -13.07 15.45 -3.66
C GLY A 398 -13.05 16.38 -2.46
N LEU A 399 -14.24 16.70 -1.97
CA LEU A 399 -14.48 17.39 -0.70
C LEU A 399 -15.43 16.57 0.14
N TYR A 400 -15.20 16.54 1.45
CA TYR A 400 -16.13 15.92 2.39
C TYR A 400 -16.22 16.69 3.71
N GLY A 401 -17.34 16.51 4.39
CA GLY A 401 -17.56 16.98 5.76
C GLY A 401 -18.30 15.92 6.56
N LEU A 402 -17.84 15.68 7.77
CA LEU A 402 -18.44 14.75 8.72
C LEU A 402 -18.71 15.45 10.04
N GLN A 403 -19.89 15.24 10.57
CA GLN A 403 -20.30 15.71 11.89
C GLN A 403 -20.80 14.54 12.71
N LYS A 404 -20.21 14.34 13.88
CA LYS A 404 -20.63 13.27 14.81
C LYS A 404 -21.05 13.87 16.12
N TYR A 405 -22.22 13.48 16.58
CA TYR A 405 -22.74 13.78 17.90
C TYR A 405 -22.73 12.51 18.76
N THR A 406 -22.21 12.60 19.98
CA THR A 406 -22.24 11.53 20.96
C THR A 406 -23.13 11.98 22.10
N ALA A 407 -24.30 11.35 22.30
CA ALA A 407 -25.14 11.57 23.46
C ALA A 407 -24.50 10.88 24.70
N ASP A 408 -24.75 11.44 25.87
CA ASP A 408 -24.36 10.83 27.15
C ASP A 408 -25.13 9.56 27.44
#